data_fce773d39153a2ab3a353549eac5c04c
#
_entry.id   fce773d39153a2ab3a353549eac5c04c
#
_cell.length_a   1.000
_cell.length_b   1.000
_cell.length_c   1.000
_cell.angle_alpha   90.00
_cell.angle_beta   90.00
_cell.angle_gamma   90.00
#
_symmetry.space_group_name_H-M   'P 1'
#
loop_
_entity.id
_entity.type
_entity.pdbx_description
1 polymer ?
#
loop_
_entity_poly.entity_id
_entity_poly.type
_entity_poly.pdbx_seq_one_letter_code
_entity_poly.pdbx_strand_id
1 'polypeptide(L)'
;MIFYDEEHEEMFNKLCKEMPYLDNFHMSLAYLLTLDTVLRDHIGALYDVKKDVIIFEGLNKPFQTSTSSKTTRLAFNLWNGTVYDSDPPETYIDKSGKKAYIPSKYYAPDTIFNCTYAPYYFEAIKMRFEIFM
;
A
#
# COMPACT_ATOMS: atom_id res chain seq x y z
N MET A 1 0.79 -18.70 4.51
CA MET A 1 0.81 -17.49 3.63
C MET A 1 0.30 -17.90 2.25
N ILE A 2 -0.67 -17.19 1.72
CA ILE A 2 -1.22 -17.46 0.39
C ILE A 2 -0.72 -16.42 -0.61
N PHE A 3 -0.47 -16.86 -1.85
CA PHE A 3 -0.06 -15.97 -2.94
C PHE A 3 -1.11 -16.03 -4.06
N TYR A 4 -1.22 -14.95 -4.80
CA TYR A 4 -2.14 -14.82 -5.92
C TYR A 4 -1.77 -15.79 -7.06
N ASP A 5 -0.49 -15.87 -7.38
CA ASP A 5 0.09 -16.74 -8.40
C ASP A 5 1.58 -17.00 -8.10
N GLU A 6 2.24 -17.80 -8.95
CA GLU A 6 3.66 -18.10 -8.78
C GLU A 6 4.53 -16.85 -8.91
N GLU A 7 4.20 -15.96 -9.83
CA GLU A 7 4.94 -14.72 -10.01
C GLU A 7 4.86 -13.82 -8.79
N HIS A 8 3.69 -13.76 -8.12
CA HIS A 8 3.53 -13.04 -6.87
C HIS A 8 4.52 -13.56 -5.82
N GLU A 9 4.60 -14.87 -5.65
CA GLU A 9 5.52 -15.48 -4.68
C GLU A 9 6.98 -15.20 -5.02
N GLU A 10 7.37 -15.38 -6.27
CA GLU A 10 8.74 -15.14 -6.73
C GLU A 10 9.16 -13.69 -6.51
N MET A 11 8.33 -12.75 -6.91
CA MET A 11 8.63 -11.33 -6.77
C MET A 11 8.60 -10.87 -5.32
N PHE A 12 7.71 -11.43 -4.51
CA PHE A 12 7.70 -11.18 -3.07
C PHE A 12 9.03 -11.61 -2.44
N ASN A 13 9.47 -12.82 -2.72
CA ASN A 13 10.73 -13.33 -2.18
C ASN A 13 11.92 -12.49 -2.64
N LYS A 14 11.93 -12.10 -3.91
CA LYS A 14 13.00 -11.26 -4.46
C LYS A 14 13.04 -9.89 -3.78
N LEU A 15 11.89 -9.23 -3.64
CA LEU A 15 11.82 -7.91 -3.02
C LEU A 15 12.21 -7.97 -1.53
N CYS A 16 11.77 -8.99 -0.81
CA CYS A 16 12.15 -9.19 0.59
C CYS A 16 13.67 -9.31 0.78
N LYS A 17 14.35 -9.98 -0.15
CA LYS A 17 15.82 -10.10 -0.11
C LYS A 17 16.53 -8.78 -0.36
N GLU A 18 15.92 -7.87 -1.09
CA GLU A 18 16.49 -6.55 -1.40
C GLU A 18 16.23 -5.52 -0.30
N MET A 19 15.21 -5.75 0.55
CA MET A 19 14.85 -4.85 1.63
C MET A 19 15.88 -4.89 2.77
N PRO A 20 16.11 -3.74 3.46
CA PRO A 20 17.08 -3.69 4.57
C PRO A 20 16.61 -4.45 5.82
N TYR A 21 15.29 -4.60 5.98
CA TYR A 21 14.69 -5.30 7.13
C TYR A 21 13.58 -6.22 6.64
N LEU A 22 13.27 -7.25 7.46
CA LEU A 22 12.21 -8.19 7.15
C LEU A 22 11.23 -8.28 8.34
N ASP A 23 10.71 -7.13 8.74
CA ASP A 23 9.68 -7.01 9.78
C ASP A 23 8.29 -7.03 9.16
N ASN A 24 7.26 -6.90 9.99
CA ASN A 24 5.87 -6.93 9.55
C ASN A 24 5.51 -5.80 8.59
N PHE A 25 6.10 -4.62 8.76
CA PHE A 25 5.90 -3.49 7.86
C PHE A 25 6.44 -3.77 6.47
N HIS A 26 7.66 -4.30 6.39
CA HIS A 26 8.31 -4.61 5.12
C HIS A 26 7.64 -5.77 4.42
N MET A 27 7.27 -6.83 5.16
CA MET A 27 6.60 -7.99 4.56
C MET A 27 5.25 -7.63 3.98
N SER A 28 4.43 -6.87 4.68
CA SER A 28 3.12 -6.46 4.16
C SER A 28 3.24 -5.53 2.96
N LEU A 29 4.21 -4.62 2.97
CA LEU A 29 4.49 -3.75 1.82
C LEU A 29 4.91 -4.59 0.60
N ALA A 30 5.89 -5.47 0.78
CA ALA A 30 6.39 -6.33 -0.31
C ALA A 30 5.28 -7.22 -0.87
N TYR A 31 4.45 -7.77 0.00
CA TYR A 31 3.32 -8.62 -0.41
C TYR A 31 2.34 -7.86 -1.31
N LEU A 32 1.97 -6.65 -0.93
CA LEU A 32 1.00 -5.85 -1.69
C LEU A 32 1.59 -5.29 -2.98
N LEU A 33 2.83 -4.82 -2.98
CA LEU A 33 3.45 -4.27 -4.18
C LEU A 33 3.72 -5.34 -5.24
N THR A 34 3.78 -6.61 -4.86
CA THR A 34 3.99 -7.73 -5.78
C THR A 34 2.70 -8.49 -6.09
N LEU A 35 1.61 -8.23 -5.36
CA LEU A 35 0.30 -8.86 -5.56
C LEU A 35 -0.35 -8.42 -6.87
N ASP A 36 -0.44 -7.12 -7.09
CA ASP A 36 -1.14 -6.53 -8.21
C ASP A 36 -0.25 -6.53 -9.45
N THR A 37 -0.77 -7.06 -10.56
CA THR A 37 0.01 -7.20 -11.79
C THR A 37 0.49 -5.86 -12.34
N VAL A 38 -0.29 -4.80 -12.18
CA VAL A 38 0.11 -3.46 -12.59
C VAL A 38 1.25 -2.95 -11.71
N LEU A 39 1.14 -3.12 -10.38
CA LEU A 39 2.15 -2.65 -9.44
C LEU A 39 3.47 -3.41 -9.56
N ARG A 40 3.42 -4.70 -9.89
CA ARG A 40 4.65 -5.50 -10.12
C ARG A 40 5.58 -4.86 -11.11
N ASP A 41 5.02 -4.28 -12.18
CA ASP A 41 5.81 -3.66 -13.25
C ASP A 41 6.30 -2.26 -12.89
N HIS A 42 5.89 -1.72 -11.74
CA HIS A 42 6.15 -0.34 -11.36
C HIS A 42 6.59 -0.18 -9.90
N ILE A 43 7.18 -1.23 -9.32
CA ILE A 43 7.59 -1.22 -7.90
C ILE A 43 8.49 -0.02 -7.59
N GLY A 44 9.45 0.28 -8.45
CA GLY A 44 10.36 1.41 -8.25
C GLY A 44 9.70 2.79 -8.27
N ALA A 45 8.47 2.89 -8.80
CA ALA A 45 7.70 4.13 -8.74
C ALA A 45 6.92 4.28 -7.42
N LEU A 46 6.88 3.24 -6.59
CA LEU A 46 6.12 3.17 -5.35
C LEU A 46 6.99 3.05 -4.11
N TYR A 47 8.17 2.46 -4.25
CA TYR A 47 9.05 2.20 -3.13
C TYR A 47 10.52 2.27 -3.57
N ASP A 48 11.32 3.05 -2.85
CA ASP A 48 12.76 3.14 -3.04
C ASP A 48 13.42 2.19 -2.03
N VAL A 49 13.90 1.04 -2.52
CA VAL A 49 14.47 0.01 -1.66
C VAL A 49 15.77 0.45 -0.99
N LYS A 50 16.56 1.30 -1.65
CA LYS A 50 17.84 1.77 -1.10
C LYS A 50 17.64 2.76 0.05
N LYS A 51 16.66 3.66 -0.11
CA LYS A 51 16.33 4.65 0.91
C LYS A 51 15.32 4.12 1.93
N ASP A 52 14.70 2.99 1.63
CA ASP A 52 13.66 2.36 2.46
C ASP A 52 12.49 3.32 2.74
N VAL A 53 11.98 3.95 1.68
CA VAL A 53 10.85 4.87 1.77
C VAL A 53 9.85 4.62 0.65
N ILE A 54 8.56 4.81 0.95
CA ILE A 54 7.54 4.82 -0.10
C ILE A 54 7.66 6.10 -0.93
N ILE A 55 7.29 5.98 -2.21
CA ILE A 55 7.25 7.10 -3.14
C ILE A 55 5.78 7.48 -3.30
N PHE A 56 5.34 8.47 -2.55
CA PHE A 56 3.93 8.83 -2.44
C PHE A 56 3.34 9.21 -3.81
N GLU A 57 4.11 9.87 -4.65
CA GLU A 57 3.69 10.30 -5.99
C GLU A 57 3.30 9.13 -6.89
N GLY A 58 3.76 7.93 -6.58
CA GLY A 58 3.38 6.71 -7.31
C GLY A 58 1.87 6.45 -7.33
N LEU A 59 1.15 6.89 -6.29
CA LEU A 59 -0.31 6.76 -6.24
C LEU A 59 -1.02 7.48 -7.39
N ASN A 60 -0.45 8.58 -7.87
CA ASN A 60 -1.07 9.44 -8.86
C ASN A 60 -0.43 9.33 -10.27
N LYS A 61 0.36 8.28 -10.50
CA LYS A 61 1.00 8.05 -11.80
C LYS A 61 0.01 7.49 -12.82
N PRO A 62 0.24 7.75 -14.12
CA PRO A 62 -0.67 7.32 -15.19
C PRO A 62 -0.88 5.81 -15.30
N PHE A 63 0.06 4.98 -14.81
CA PHE A 63 -0.10 3.52 -14.86
C PHE A 63 -1.20 3.01 -13.91
N GLN A 64 -1.57 3.79 -12.90
CA GLN A 64 -2.55 3.36 -11.90
C GLN A 64 -3.93 3.13 -12.52
N THR A 65 -4.54 2.02 -12.13
CA THR A 65 -5.94 1.70 -12.45
C THR A 65 -6.78 1.89 -11.18
N SER A 66 -8.10 1.77 -11.31
CA SER A 66 -8.99 1.78 -10.14
C SER A 66 -8.59 0.71 -9.12
N THR A 67 -8.29 -0.50 -9.57
CA THR A 67 -7.90 -1.60 -8.69
C THR A 67 -6.50 -1.42 -8.13
N SER A 68 -5.52 -1.06 -8.97
CA SER A 68 -4.14 -0.90 -8.48
C SER A 68 -4.02 0.25 -7.48
N SER A 69 -4.82 1.29 -7.62
CA SER A 69 -4.86 2.39 -6.65
C SER A 69 -5.35 1.93 -5.28
N LYS A 70 -6.31 0.98 -5.23
CA LYS A 70 -6.76 0.38 -3.96
C LYS A 70 -5.62 -0.36 -3.27
N THR A 71 -4.89 -1.18 -4.02
CA THR A 71 -3.73 -1.92 -3.51
C THR A 71 -2.66 -0.97 -3.00
N THR A 72 -2.35 0.09 -3.76
CA THR A 72 -1.36 1.10 -3.38
C THR A 72 -1.77 1.81 -2.08
N ARG A 73 -3.03 2.22 -1.96
CA ARG A 73 -3.52 2.88 -0.74
C ARG A 73 -3.41 1.98 0.47
N LEU A 74 -3.80 0.71 0.35
CA LEU A 74 -3.64 -0.23 1.46
C LEU A 74 -2.16 -0.42 1.82
N ALA A 75 -1.29 -0.56 0.82
CA ALA A 75 0.14 -0.71 1.05
C ALA A 75 0.72 0.48 1.82
N PHE A 76 0.39 1.69 1.41
CA PHE A 76 0.87 2.90 2.07
C PHE A 76 0.28 3.07 3.46
N ASN A 77 -1.00 2.75 3.64
CA ASN A 77 -1.64 2.80 4.95
C ASN A 77 -1.00 1.83 5.94
N LEU A 78 -0.76 0.59 5.54
CA LEU A 78 -0.12 -0.40 6.41
C LEU A 78 1.33 -0.05 6.71
N TRP A 79 2.00 0.67 5.80
CA TRP A 79 3.39 1.09 5.99
C TRP A 79 3.54 2.20 7.03
N ASN A 80 2.75 3.28 6.92
CA ASN A 80 2.93 4.45 7.77
C ASN A 80 1.63 5.14 8.22
N GLY A 81 0.48 4.51 8.02
CA GLY A 81 -0.80 5.07 8.43
C GLY A 81 -1.37 6.15 7.51
N THR A 82 -0.82 6.33 6.32
CA THR A 82 -1.29 7.32 5.34
C THR A 82 -2.78 7.14 5.05
N VAL A 83 -3.52 8.25 5.08
CA VAL A 83 -4.95 8.33 4.72
C VAL A 83 -5.22 9.50 3.76
N TYR A 84 -4.21 9.95 3.05
CA TYR A 84 -4.28 11.11 2.16
C TYR A 84 -3.87 10.72 0.74
N ASP A 85 -4.45 11.41 -0.26
CA ASP A 85 -4.13 11.21 -1.68
C ASP A 85 -3.13 12.23 -2.22
N SER A 86 -2.72 13.18 -1.41
CA SER A 86 -1.76 14.23 -1.80
C SER A 86 -0.73 14.48 -0.69
N ASP A 87 0.44 14.97 -1.08
CA ASP A 87 1.50 15.40 -0.16
C ASP A 87 2.03 16.76 -0.65
N PRO A 88 1.76 17.87 0.07
CA PRO A 88 1.07 17.92 1.35
C PRO A 88 -0.42 17.60 1.23
N PRO A 89 -1.03 17.06 2.31
CA PRO A 89 -2.48 16.77 2.33
C PRO A 89 -3.32 18.03 2.15
N GLU A 90 -4.52 17.85 1.60
CA GLU A 90 -5.50 18.93 1.55
C GLU A 90 -5.92 19.34 2.96
N THR A 91 -6.20 20.62 3.13
CA THR A 91 -6.55 21.18 4.44
C THR A 91 -7.79 22.07 4.36
N TYR A 92 -8.42 22.25 5.53
CA TYR A 92 -9.50 23.21 5.70
C TYR A 92 -9.36 23.90 7.06
N ILE A 93 -10.06 25.02 7.24
CA ILE A 93 -10.11 25.71 8.53
C ILE A 93 -11.34 25.21 9.28
N ASP A 94 -11.14 24.65 10.47
CA ASP A 94 -12.24 24.13 11.31
C ASP A 94 -12.98 25.26 12.05
N LYS A 95 -14.02 24.89 12.80
CA LYS A 95 -14.84 25.86 13.53
C LYS A 95 -14.07 26.64 14.59
N SER A 96 -12.97 26.09 15.08
CA SER A 96 -12.12 26.77 16.07
C SER A 96 -11.08 27.69 15.42
N GLY A 97 -11.05 27.79 14.10
CA GLY A 97 -10.07 28.57 13.36
C GLY A 97 -8.74 27.87 13.15
N LYS A 98 -8.64 26.61 13.47
CA LYS A 98 -7.42 25.81 13.29
C LYS A 98 -7.41 25.10 11.95
N LYS A 99 -6.19 24.92 11.40
CA LYS A 99 -5.96 24.15 10.19
C LYS A 99 -6.13 22.67 10.49
N ALA A 100 -6.95 21.99 9.70
CA ALA A 100 -7.18 20.57 9.80
C ALA A 100 -6.92 19.88 8.45
N TYR A 101 -6.56 18.60 8.47
CA TYR A 101 -6.29 17.82 7.26
C TYR A 101 -7.55 17.07 6.83
N ILE A 102 -7.72 16.94 5.50
CA ILE A 102 -8.86 16.23 4.91
C ILE A 102 -8.38 14.83 4.51
N PRO A 103 -8.78 13.76 5.21
CA PRO A 103 -8.43 12.40 4.80
C PRO A 103 -9.21 12.03 3.53
N SER A 104 -8.58 11.19 2.69
CA SER A 104 -9.23 10.69 1.49
C SER A 104 -10.29 9.64 1.83
N LYS A 105 -11.46 9.77 1.23
CA LYS A 105 -12.54 8.78 1.35
C LYS A 105 -12.18 7.43 0.73
N TYR A 106 -11.19 7.39 -0.14
CA TYR A 106 -10.79 6.17 -0.85
C TYR A 106 -9.97 5.19 0.00
N TYR A 107 -9.60 5.58 1.22
CA TYR A 107 -8.96 4.68 2.19
C TYR A 107 -9.95 3.89 3.03
N ALA A 108 -11.25 4.14 2.90
CA ALA A 108 -12.27 3.41 3.66
C ALA A 108 -12.31 1.93 3.21
N PRO A 109 -12.58 0.99 4.14
CA PRO A 109 -12.62 -0.44 3.82
C PRO A 109 -13.61 -0.81 2.71
N ASP A 110 -14.77 -0.18 2.66
CA ASP A 110 -15.78 -0.44 1.62
C ASP A 110 -15.30 -0.04 0.23
N THR A 111 -14.36 0.87 0.12
CA THR A 111 -13.72 1.23 -1.14
C THR A 111 -12.56 0.29 -1.45
N ILE A 112 -11.62 0.11 -0.51
CA ILE A 112 -10.42 -0.70 -0.72
C ILE A 112 -10.75 -2.16 -1.01
N PHE A 113 -11.65 -2.75 -0.22
CA PHE A 113 -11.94 -4.18 -0.32
C PHE A 113 -12.98 -4.53 -1.39
N ASN A 114 -13.46 -3.57 -2.14
CA ASN A 114 -14.42 -3.80 -3.22
C ASN A 114 -13.69 -4.15 -4.53
N CYS A 115 -12.95 -5.27 -4.53
CA CYS A 115 -12.24 -5.78 -5.70
C CYS A 115 -11.85 -7.24 -5.50
N THR A 116 -11.36 -7.87 -6.57
CA THR A 116 -10.98 -9.29 -6.57
C THR A 116 -9.75 -9.61 -5.72
N TYR A 117 -8.93 -8.62 -5.37
CA TYR A 117 -7.77 -8.83 -4.51
C TYR A 117 -8.09 -8.84 -3.01
N ALA A 118 -9.35 -8.61 -2.63
CA ALA A 118 -9.73 -8.51 -1.21
C ALA A 118 -9.24 -9.68 -0.33
N PRO A 119 -9.31 -10.96 -0.75
CA PRO A 119 -8.77 -12.06 0.07
C PRO A 119 -7.29 -11.91 0.40
N TYR A 120 -6.52 -11.36 -0.54
CA TYR A 120 -5.08 -11.13 -0.36
C TYR A 120 -4.81 -9.89 0.49
N TYR A 121 -5.69 -8.91 0.47
CA TYR A 121 -5.61 -7.75 1.37
C TYR A 121 -5.72 -8.20 2.83
N PHE A 122 -6.60 -9.15 3.14
CA PHE A 122 -6.69 -9.72 4.47
C PHE A 122 -5.40 -10.44 4.87
N GLU A 123 -4.74 -11.10 3.93
CA GLU A 123 -3.44 -11.73 4.19
C GLU A 123 -2.39 -10.69 4.56
N ALA A 124 -2.35 -9.57 3.84
CA ALA A 124 -1.43 -8.46 4.14
C ALA A 124 -1.69 -7.86 5.53
N ILE A 125 -2.95 -7.72 5.91
CA ILE A 125 -3.33 -7.22 7.25
C ILE A 125 -2.86 -8.17 8.34
N LYS A 126 -3.01 -9.48 8.14
CA LYS A 126 -2.49 -10.48 9.08
C LYS A 126 -0.99 -10.35 9.27
N MET A 127 -0.24 -10.22 8.18
CA MET A 127 1.21 -10.03 8.25
C MET A 127 1.57 -8.78 9.06
N ARG A 128 0.88 -7.68 8.77
CA ARG A 128 1.19 -6.39 9.38
C ARG A 128 0.94 -6.37 10.88
N PHE A 129 -0.14 -7.03 11.33
CA PHE A 129 -0.61 -6.94 12.70
C PHE A 129 -0.40 -8.23 13.50
N GLU A 130 0.24 -9.24 12.92
CA GLU A 130 0.50 -10.52 13.58
C GLU A 130 -0.76 -11.15 14.17
N ILE A 131 -1.86 -11.12 13.38
CA ILE A 131 -3.11 -11.71 13.81
C ILE A 131 -3.03 -13.22 13.60
N PHE A 132 -3.15 -13.97 14.69
CA PHE A 132 -3.15 -15.42 14.67
C PHE A 132 -4.54 -15.94 14.99
N MET A 133 -4.99 -16.87 14.18
CA MET A 133 -6.31 -17.47 14.34
C MET A 133 -6.15 -18.95 14.61
#